data_2b3fa7f811d91be1c57016350e793381
#
_entry.id   2b3fa7f811d91be1c57016350e793381
#
_cell.length_a   1.000
_cell.length_b   1.000
_cell.length_c   1.000
_cell.angle_alpha   90.00
_cell.angle_beta   90.00
_cell.angle_gamma   90.00
#
_symmetry.space_group_name_H-M   'P 1'
#
loop_
_entity.id
_entity.type
_entity.pdbx_description
1 polymer ?
#
loop_
_entity_poly.entity_id
_entity_poly.type
_entity_poly.pdbx_seq_one_letter_code
_entity_poly.pdbx_strand_id
1 'polypeptide(L)'
;MKLLTTITAAAVLTLGMVSAVQATPAVYFKNPVNWAGTGCSAGSVSVSGANTATLSVLFDSYDAGRDSLSGLRRSACSFSVPIKVPRGFQVSHLTADWEGYVEGKGQLSRKYFLAGRPYTSWKRNTYRKPAGGNFTKRDNIYHASFATGCNGGIYNLRINSQIRAMGRNSYAAVDSADLHNRVRFLLRFRPCR
;
A
#
# COMPACT_ATOMS: atom_id res chain seq x y z
N MET A 1 -32.78 -74.35 -11.63
CA MET A 1 -31.78 -73.45 -11.16
C MET A 1 -31.94 -72.12 -11.86
N LYS A 2 -32.43 -71.10 -11.15
CA LYS A 2 -32.64 -69.74 -11.67
C LYS A 2 -31.52 -68.86 -11.09
N LEU A 3 -30.61 -68.34 -11.95
CA LEU A 3 -29.61 -67.32 -11.58
C LEU A 3 -30.30 -65.97 -11.52
N LEU A 4 -30.26 -65.33 -10.37
CA LEU A 4 -30.58 -63.91 -10.22
C LEU A 4 -29.29 -63.09 -10.44
N THR A 5 -29.33 -62.23 -11.45
CA THR A 5 -28.30 -61.27 -11.73
C THR A 5 -28.66 -59.96 -11.04
N THR A 6 -27.92 -59.56 -10.00
CA THR A 6 -28.04 -58.26 -9.32
C THR A 6 -27.24 -57.22 -10.05
N ILE A 7 -27.92 -56.18 -10.57
CA ILE A 7 -27.29 -55.00 -11.19
C ILE A 7 -27.09 -53.94 -10.11
N THR A 8 -25.86 -53.67 -9.72
CA THR A 8 -25.49 -52.53 -8.83
C THR A 8 -25.32 -51.27 -9.64
N ALA A 9 -26.23 -50.33 -9.47
CA ALA A 9 -26.08 -48.98 -10.05
C ALA A 9 -25.16 -48.14 -9.20
N ALA A 10 -24.00 -47.76 -9.74
CA ALA A 10 -23.08 -46.82 -9.12
C ALA A 10 -23.50 -45.36 -9.47
N ALA A 11 -23.97 -44.61 -8.48
CA ALA A 11 -24.27 -43.20 -8.63
C ALA A 11 -22.97 -42.37 -8.54
N VAL A 12 -22.55 -41.76 -9.64
CA VAL A 12 -21.44 -40.83 -9.70
C VAL A 12 -21.91 -39.45 -9.27
N LEU A 13 -21.55 -39.04 -8.05
CA LEU A 13 -21.75 -37.69 -7.56
C LEU A 13 -20.66 -36.78 -8.17
N THR A 14 -21.00 -35.99 -9.19
CA THR A 14 -20.16 -34.88 -9.70
C THR A 14 -20.26 -33.69 -8.77
N LEU A 15 -19.27 -33.51 -7.89
CA LEU A 15 -19.08 -32.27 -7.14
C LEU A 15 -18.69 -31.15 -8.12
N GLY A 16 -19.65 -30.31 -8.49
CA GLY A 16 -19.40 -29.07 -9.23
C GLY A 16 -18.60 -28.10 -8.36
N MET A 17 -17.33 -27.85 -8.72
CA MET A 17 -16.54 -26.78 -8.12
C MET A 17 -17.14 -25.44 -8.55
N VAL A 18 -17.90 -24.81 -7.66
CA VAL A 18 -18.34 -23.43 -7.83
C VAL A 18 -17.14 -22.53 -7.60
N SER A 19 -16.52 -22.05 -8.66
CA SER A 19 -15.49 -21.01 -8.58
C SER A 19 -16.13 -19.74 -8.02
N ALA A 20 -15.78 -19.37 -6.80
CA ALA A 20 -16.19 -18.10 -6.21
C ALA A 20 -15.63 -16.95 -7.04
N VAL A 21 -16.46 -16.33 -7.86
CA VAL A 21 -16.12 -15.09 -8.55
C VAL A 21 -15.97 -14.01 -7.48
N GLN A 22 -14.74 -13.62 -7.20
CA GLN A 22 -14.47 -12.50 -6.30
C GLN A 22 -14.98 -11.22 -6.97
N ALA A 23 -16.07 -10.68 -6.44
CA ALA A 23 -16.61 -9.40 -6.91
C ALA A 23 -15.55 -8.31 -6.74
N THR A 24 -15.24 -7.60 -7.81
CA THR A 24 -14.34 -6.44 -7.77
C THR A 24 -14.91 -5.41 -6.78
N PRO A 25 -14.12 -4.88 -5.83
CA PRO A 25 -14.61 -3.89 -4.89
C PRO A 25 -15.14 -2.66 -5.63
N ALA A 26 -16.20 -2.05 -5.08
CA ALA A 26 -16.82 -0.88 -5.71
C ALA A 26 -15.82 0.28 -5.91
N VAL A 27 -14.88 0.44 -4.96
CA VAL A 27 -13.79 1.45 -5.00
C VAL A 27 -12.46 0.73 -4.98
N TYR A 28 -11.57 1.06 -5.91
CA TYR A 28 -10.29 0.37 -6.06
C TYR A 28 -9.17 1.26 -6.59
N PHE A 29 -7.92 0.85 -6.33
CA PHE A 29 -6.73 1.43 -6.93
C PHE A 29 -6.59 0.99 -8.39
N LYS A 30 -6.20 1.92 -9.28
CA LYS A 30 -5.96 1.64 -10.70
C LYS A 30 -4.48 1.75 -11.05
N ASN A 31 -4.11 1.11 -12.16
CA ASN A 31 -2.87 1.40 -12.88
C ASN A 31 -3.07 2.57 -13.90
N PRO A 32 -1.98 3.25 -14.31
CA PRO A 32 -0.64 3.08 -13.77
C PRO A 32 -0.44 3.81 -12.44
N VAL A 33 0.36 3.24 -11.55
CA VAL A 33 0.92 3.96 -10.39
C VAL A 33 2.21 4.60 -10.86
N ASN A 34 2.35 5.91 -10.66
CA ASN A 34 3.55 6.66 -11.03
C ASN A 34 4.30 7.08 -9.76
N TRP A 35 5.62 7.05 -9.82
CA TRP A 35 6.48 7.46 -8.73
C TRP A 35 7.70 8.22 -9.24
N ALA A 36 8.28 9.05 -8.37
CA ALA A 36 9.52 9.76 -8.62
C ALA A 36 10.17 10.18 -7.29
N GLY A 37 11.48 10.15 -7.24
CA GLY A 37 12.25 10.59 -6.09
C GLY A 37 13.58 9.86 -5.95
N THR A 38 14.40 10.34 -5.02
CA THR A 38 15.71 9.75 -4.74
C THR A 38 15.63 8.39 -4.03
N GLY A 39 14.50 8.07 -3.41
CA GLY A 39 14.24 6.79 -2.76
C GLY A 39 13.33 5.85 -3.57
N CYS A 40 13.04 6.20 -4.82
CA CYS A 40 12.22 5.37 -5.71
C CYS A 40 12.56 5.69 -7.18
N SER A 41 13.78 5.38 -7.56
CA SER A 41 14.23 5.49 -8.95
C SER A 41 13.49 4.51 -9.88
N ALA A 42 13.62 4.71 -11.18
CA ALA A 42 13.05 3.79 -12.15
C ALA A 42 13.58 2.37 -11.93
N GLY A 43 12.69 1.39 -11.88
CA GLY A 43 13.03 -0.02 -11.67
C GLY A 43 13.19 -0.44 -10.21
N SER A 44 13.24 0.49 -9.24
CA SER A 44 13.42 0.17 -7.81
C SER A 44 12.11 0.08 -7.02
N VAL A 45 10.97 0.03 -7.68
CA VAL A 45 9.67 -0.04 -7.03
C VAL A 45 8.81 -1.10 -7.70
N SER A 46 8.27 -1.99 -6.90
CA SER A 46 7.27 -2.98 -7.31
C SER A 46 5.92 -2.67 -6.66
N VAL A 47 4.86 -2.74 -7.47
CA VAL A 47 3.49 -2.43 -7.01
C VAL A 47 2.57 -3.59 -7.30
N SER A 48 1.77 -4.00 -6.31
CA SER A 48 0.75 -5.03 -6.45
C SER A 48 -0.58 -4.59 -5.84
N GLY A 49 -1.67 -5.26 -6.22
CA GLY A 49 -3.00 -4.95 -5.70
C GLY A 49 -3.80 -3.95 -6.56
N ALA A 50 -3.41 -3.70 -7.81
CA ALA A 50 -4.26 -2.98 -8.74
C ALA A 50 -5.62 -3.68 -8.92
N ASN A 51 -6.69 -2.90 -9.13
CA ASN A 51 -8.10 -3.32 -9.18
C ASN A 51 -8.62 -3.91 -7.86
N THR A 52 -7.94 -3.63 -6.75
CA THR A 52 -8.42 -3.96 -5.40
C THR A 52 -8.46 -2.72 -4.51
N ALA A 53 -9.06 -2.84 -3.33
CA ALA A 53 -9.06 -1.78 -2.32
C ALA A 53 -7.74 -1.69 -1.53
N THR A 54 -6.80 -2.61 -1.78
CA THR A 54 -5.49 -2.66 -1.11
C THR A 54 -4.38 -2.55 -2.14
N LEU A 55 -3.44 -1.64 -1.93
CA LEU A 55 -2.24 -1.48 -2.75
C LEU A 55 -1.01 -1.74 -1.88
N SER A 56 -0.11 -2.58 -2.36
CA SER A 56 1.19 -2.83 -1.72
C SER A 56 2.31 -2.29 -2.60
N VAL A 57 3.28 -1.64 -1.98
CA VAL A 57 4.45 -1.05 -2.63
C VAL A 57 5.69 -1.58 -1.94
N LEU A 58 6.58 -2.14 -2.71
CA LEU A 58 7.90 -2.64 -2.29
C LEU A 58 8.98 -1.74 -2.89
N PHE A 59 10.02 -1.50 -2.14
CA PHE A 59 11.16 -0.66 -2.55
C PHE A 59 12.47 -1.45 -2.44
N ASP A 60 13.32 -1.38 -3.43
CA ASP A 60 14.64 -2.00 -3.40
C ASP A 60 15.70 -1.09 -2.76
N SER A 61 15.47 0.22 -2.74
CA SER A 61 16.49 1.21 -2.33
C SER A 61 15.92 2.49 -1.72
N TYR A 62 14.85 2.40 -0.92
CA TYR A 62 14.32 3.57 -0.24
C TYR A 62 14.98 3.76 1.13
N ASP A 63 16.23 4.18 1.12
CA ASP A 63 17.10 4.28 2.28
C ASP A 63 17.82 5.63 2.38
N ALA A 64 18.39 5.91 3.54
CA ALA A 64 19.22 7.09 3.82
C ALA A 64 20.21 6.78 4.95
N GLY A 65 21.40 7.37 4.87
CA GLY A 65 22.40 7.29 5.94
C GLY A 65 23.75 6.78 5.48
N ARG A 66 24.55 6.33 6.44
CA ARG A 66 25.94 5.93 6.21
C ARG A 66 26.05 4.81 5.18
N ASP A 67 25.22 3.79 5.33
CA ASP A 67 25.28 2.56 4.52
C ASP A 67 24.19 2.53 3.44
N SER A 68 23.61 3.70 3.10
CA SER A 68 22.59 3.79 2.05
C SER A 68 23.20 3.64 0.67
N LEU A 69 22.47 2.97 -0.22
CA LEU A 69 22.89 2.79 -1.63
C LEU A 69 23.10 4.12 -2.35
N SER A 70 22.35 5.14 -1.99
CA SER A 70 22.46 6.48 -2.56
C SER A 70 23.56 7.36 -1.92
N GLY A 71 24.11 6.98 -0.78
CA GLY A 71 24.99 7.81 0.05
C GLY A 71 24.31 9.04 0.66
N LEU A 72 23.00 9.20 0.43
CA LEU A 72 22.25 10.38 0.86
C LEU A 72 21.79 10.23 2.32
N ARG A 73 21.81 11.34 3.05
CA ARG A 73 21.27 11.38 4.41
C ARG A 73 19.75 11.53 4.46
N ARG A 74 19.15 11.74 3.31
CA ARG A 74 17.72 11.95 3.12
C ARG A 74 17.32 11.43 1.75
N SER A 75 16.36 10.53 1.72
CA SER A 75 15.71 10.02 0.53
C SER A 75 14.22 10.36 0.53
N ALA A 76 13.68 10.64 -0.63
CA ALA A 76 12.27 10.99 -0.79
C ALA A 76 11.63 10.21 -1.93
N CYS A 77 10.35 9.89 -1.77
CA CYS A 77 9.54 9.30 -2.81
C CYS A 77 8.14 9.92 -2.85
N SER A 78 7.70 10.23 -4.05
CA SER A 78 6.36 10.77 -4.33
C SER A 78 5.61 9.81 -5.24
N PHE A 79 4.39 9.45 -4.85
CA PHE A 79 3.51 8.57 -5.61
C PHE A 79 2.30 9.32 -6.15
N SER A 80 1.82 8.90 -7.30
CA SER A 80 0.52 9.24 -7.86
C SER A 80 -0.24 7.96 -8.15
N VAL A 81 -1.31 7.73 -7.41
CA VAL A 81 -2.08 6.49 -7.47
C VAL A 81 -3.52 6.81 -7.87
N PRO A 82 -3.97 6.41 -9.07
CA PRO A 82 -5.36 6.60 -9.45
C PRO A 82 -6.30 5.71 -8.61
N ILE A 83 -7.41 6.29 -8.15
CA ILE A 83 -8.47 5.58 -7.44
C ILE A 83 -9.74 5.68 -8.29
N LYS A 84 -10.33 4.55 -8.65
CA LYS A 84 -11.66 4.50 -9.29
C LYS A 84 -12.73 4.48 -8.21
N VAL A 85 -13.64 5.45 -8.28
CA VAL A 85 -14.80 5.57 -7.40
C VAL A 85 -16.05 5.56 -8.30
N PRO A 86 -16.94 4.56 -8.19
CA PRO A 86 -18.22 4.57 -8.91
C PRO A 86 -19.16 5.65 -8.40
N ARG A 87 -20.13 6.04 -9.22
CA ARG A 87 -21.23 6.91 -8.78
C ARG A 87 -21.98 6.26 -7.62
N GLY A 88 -22.38 7.05 -6.64
CA GLY A 88 -23.09 6.57 -5.44
C GLY A 88 -22.16 6.04 -4.34
N PHE A 89 -20.84 6.08 -4.53
CA PHE A 89 -19.84 5.75 -3.51
C PHE A 89 -18.89 6.90 -3.25
N GLN A 90 -18.32 6.92 -2.07
CA GLN A 90 -17.24 7.85 -1.72
C GLN A 90 -16.16 7.14 -0.89
N VAL A 91 -14.90 7.54 -1.05
CA VAL A 91 -13.83 7.14 -0.15
C VAL A 91 -14.03 7.86 1.17
N SER A 92 -14.08 7.12 2.27
CA SER A 92 -14.26 7.68 3.62
C SER A 92 -12.93 7.95 4.32
N HIS A 93 -11.97 7.04 4.16
CA HIS A 93 -10.62 7.22 4.69
C HIS A 93 -9.61 6.29 4.01
N LEU A 94 -8.33 6.57 4.22
CA LEU A 94 -7.20 5.76 3.81
C LEU A 94 -6.45 5.31 5.06
N THR A 95 -6.11 4.03 5.13
CA THR A 95 -5.10 3.52 6.06
C THR A 95 -3.81 3.29 5.29
N ALA A 96 -2.69 3.74 5.84
CA ALA A 96 -1.36 3.50 5.28
C ALA A 96 -0.47 2.86 6.35
N ASP A 97 -0.02 1.65 6.09
CA ASP A 97 0.92 0.91 6.93
C ASP A 97 2.31 1.07 6.31
N TRP A 98 3.24 1.57 7.11
CA TRP A 98 4.65 1.79 6.77
C TRP A 98 5.51 0.90 7.63
N GLU A 99 6.39 0.16 7.00
CA GLU A 99 7.37 -0.70 7.67
C GLU A 99 8.76 -0.30 7.21
N GLY A 100 9.75 -0.58 8.05
CA GLY A 100 11.12 -0.25 7.72
C GLY A 100 12.08 -0.53 8.87
N TYR A 101 13.34 -0.11 8.70
CA TYR A 101 14.42 -0.34 9.63
C TYR A 101 15.13 0.97 9.98
N VAL A 102 15.61 1.09 11.20
CA VAL A 102 16.45 2.21 11.64
C VAL A 102 17.58 1.68 12.49
N GLU A 103 18.80 2.15 12.22
CA GLU A 103 19.96 2.02 13.09
C GLU A 103 20.39 3.42 13.54
N GLY A 104 20.60 3.62 14.84
CA GLY A 104 20.85 4.93 15.41
C GLY A 104 19.58 5.77 15.53
N LYS A 105 19.48 6.86 14.76
CA LYS A 105 18.32 7.76 14.77
C LYS A 105 17.83 8.04 13.35
N GLY A 106 16.55 7.75 13.09
CA GLY A 106 15.89 7.98 11.82
C GLY A 106 14.57 8.72 11.96
N GLN A 107 14.13 9.36 10.88
CA GLN A 107 12.84 10.03 10.81
C GLN A 107 12.12 9.67 9.51
N LEU A 108 10.88 9.21 9.63
CA LEU A 108 9.95 9.02 8.51
C LEU A 108 8.93 10.16 8.51
N SER A 109 8.83 10.86 7.40
CA SER A 109 7.85 11.93 7.16
C SER A 109 6.93 11.56 6.00
N ARG A 110 5.62 11.78 6.13
CA ARG A 110 4.62 11.43 5.11
C ARG A 110 3.55 12.49 5.03
N LYS A 111 2.95 12.62 3.83
CA LYS A 111 1.83 13.50 3.56
C LYS A 111 0.93 12.88 2.49
N TYR A 112 -0.39 13.00 2.66
CA TYR A 112 -1.41 12.38 1.81
C TYR A 112 -2.42 13.43 1.36
N PHE A 113 -2.83 13.41 0.09
CA PHE A 113 -3.87 14.28 -0.43
C PHE A 113 -4.40 13.77 -1.77
N LEU A 114 -5.61 14.18 -2.13
CA LEU A 114 -6.11 14.00 -3.50
C LEU A 114 -5.66 15.19 -4.36
N ALA A 115 -5.25 14.94 -5.59
CA ALA A 115 -4.87 15.99 -6.52
C ALA A 115 -6.04 17.00 -6.69
N GLY A 116 -5.74 18.29 -6.67
CA GLY A 116 -6.74 19.37 -6.70
C GLY A 116 -7.44 19.64 -5.36
N ARG A 117 -7.07 18.95 -4.28
CA ARG A 117 -7.57 19.20 -2.93
C ARG A 117 -6.47 19.75 -2.01
N PRO A 118 -6.81 20.46 -0.93
CA PRO A 118 -5.84 20.86 0.07
C PRO A 118 -5.09 19.65 0.61
N TYR A 119 -3.79 19.76 0.80
CA TYR A 119 -2.98 18.68 1.36
C TYR A 119 -3.06 18.64 2.88
N THR A 120 -2.90 17.44 3.45
CA THR A 120 -2.74 17.26 4.90
C THR A 120 -1.39 17.81 5.37
N SER A 121 -1.28 18.13 6.64
CA SER A 121 0.01 18.43 7.27
C SER A 121 0.94 17.20 7.20
N TRP A 122 2.25 17.44 7.28
CA TRP A 122 3.23 16.38 7.38
C TRP A 122 3.07 15.59 8.68
N LYS A 123 2.91 14.27 8.55
CA LYS A 123 3.04 13.31 9.65
C LYS A 123 4.52 12.94 9.78
N ARG A 124 5.12 13.15 10.95
CA ARG A 124 6.52 12.84 11.22
C ARG A 124 6.65 11.91 12.41
N ASN A 125 7.48 10.87 12.25
CA ASN A 125 7.85 9.97 13.33
C ASN A 125 9.36 9.84 13.38
N THR A 126 9.90 10.00 14.57
CA THR A 126 11.35 9.82 14.83
C THR A 126 11.52 8.53 15.63
N TYR A 127 12.44 7.71 15.18
CA TYR A 127 12.81 6.44 15.79
C TYR A 127 14.23 6.52 16.32
N ARG A 128 14.47 5.88 17.47
CA ARG A 128 15.81 5.69 18.06
C ARG A 128 16.00 4.22 18.28
N LYS A 129 16.95 3.62 17.60
CA LYS A 129 17.32 2.19 17.65
C LYS A 129 18.84 2.07 17.62
N PRO A 130 19.54 2.29 18.75
CA PRO A 130 21.02 2.32 18.77
C PRO A 130 21.66 1.06 18.19
N ALA A 131 21.09 -0.12 18.48
CA ALA A 131 21.55 -1.42 17.98
C ALA A 131 20.85 -1.87 16.68
N GLY A 132 20.10 -0.96 16.04
CA GLY A 132 19.26 -1.31 14.90
C GLY A 132 17.92 -1.94 15.29
N GLY A 133 16.96 -1.89 14.40
CA GLY A 133 15.67 -2.56 14.56
C GLY A 133 14.56 -2.03 13.67
N ASN A 134 13.58 -2.88 13.44
CA ASN A 134 12.43 -2.60 12.62
C ASN A 134 11.48 -1.60 13.28
N PHE A 135 10.76 -0.85 12.47
CA PHE A 135 9.63 -0.05 12.91
C PHE A 135 8.40 -0.36 12.05
N THR A 136 7.24 -0.19 12.66
CA THR A 136 5.96 -0.16 11.96
C THR A 136 5.24 1.13 12.29
N LYS A 137 4.53 1.70 11.32
CA LYS A 137 3.72 2.90 11.54
C LYS A 137 2.44 2.85 10.72
N ARG A 138 1.30 2.85 11.41
CA ARG A 138 -0.02 3.01 10.80
C ARG A 138 -0.45 4.45 10.84
N ASP A 139 -0.85 4.97 9.69
CA ASP A 139 -1.52 6.25 9.52
C ASP A 139 -2.98 6.02 9.11
N ASN A 140 -3.91 6.60 9.86
CA ASN A 140 -5.31 6.68 9.49
C ASN A 140 -5.61 8.11 9.04
N ILE A 141 -6.11 8.27 7.82
CA ILE A 141 -6.37 9.54 7.17
C ILE A 141 -7.88 9.67 6.93
N TYR A 142 -8.53 10.48 7.79
CA TYR A 142 -9.99 10.72 7.79
C TYR A 142 -10.37 12.12 7.31
N HIS A 143 -9.42 12.93 6.89
CA HIS A 143 -9.60 14.35 6.65
C HIS A 143 -10.51 14.62 5.44
N ALA A 144 -11.28 15.73 5.48
CA ALA A 144 -12.13 16.16 4.38
C ALA A 144 -11.38 16.36 3.04
N SER A 145 -10.07 16.69 3.10
CA SER A 145 -9.20 16.77 1.93
C SER A 145 -8.98 15.42 1.22
N PHE A 146 -9.34 14.32 1.88
CA PHE A 146 -9.24 12.97 1.31
C PHE A 146 -10.61 12.42 0.85
N ALA A 147 -11.72 13.03 1.27
CA ALA A 147 -13.05 12.58 0.87
C ALA A 147 -13.30 12.84 -0.63
N THR A 148 -13.68 11.81 -1.37
CA THR A 148 -14.16 11.96 -2.75
C THR A 148 -15.63 12.39 -2.74
N GLY A 149 -16.09 13.04 -3.81
CA GLY A 149 -17.52 13.30 -3.99
C GLY A 149 -18.29 12.03 -4.37
N CYS A 150 -19.62 12.14 -4.43
CA CYS A 150 -20.54 11.05 -4.77
C CYS A 150 -20.80 10.88 -6.28
N ASN A 151 -20.30 11.78 -7.10
CA ASN A 151 -20.52 11.76 -8.57
C ASN A 151 -19.70 10.68 -9.28
N GLY A 152 -18.85 9.98 -8.55
CA GLY A 152 -17.92 9.01 -9.12
C GLY A 152 -16.77 9.69 -9.88
N GLY A 153 -15.87 8.88 -10.42
CA GLY A 153 -14.75 9.38 -11.20
C GLY A 153 -13.44 8.67 -10.90
N ILE A 154 -12.35 9.24 -11.44
CA ILE A 154 -10.98 8.83 -11.12
C ILE A 154 -10.33 9.97 -10.34
N TYR A 155 -9.85 9.65 -9.15
CA TYR A 155 -9.18 10.58 -8.26
C TYR A 155 -7.71 10.17 -8.11
N ASN A 156 -6.79 11.10 -8.24
CA ASN A 156 -5.37 10.82 -8.07
C ASN A 156 -4.96 11.06 -6.62
N LEU A 157 -4.70 9.97 -5.90
CA LEU A 157 -4.07 10.02 -4.58
C LEU A 157 -2.60 10.40 -4.74
N ARG A 158 -2.18 11.43 -4.05
CA ARG A 158 -0.79 11.84 -3.93
C ARG A 158 -0.25 11.49 -2.55
N ILE A 159 0.88 10.80 -2.54
CA ILE A 159 1.57 10.39 -1.33
C ILE A 159 3.00 10.89 -1.46
N ASN A 160 3.39 11.83 -0.61
CA ASN A 160 4.77 12.27 -0.53
C ASN A 160 5.37 11.72 0.75
N SER A 161 6.50 11.06 0.65
CA SER A 161 7.21 10.46 1.77
C SER A 161 8.69 10.80 1.74
N GLN A 162 9.31 10.72 2.90
CA GLN A 162 10.72 11.00 3.07
C GLN A 162 11.25 10.24 4.26
N ILE A 163 12.37 9.56 4.09
CA ILE A 163 13.18 8.97 5.15
C ILE A 163 14.46 9.79 5.33
N ARG A 164 14.91 9.94 6.58
CA ARG A 164 16.10 10.68 6.93
C ARG A 164 16.88 9.99 8.03
N ALA A 165 18.18 9.81 7.85
CA ALA A 165 19.11 9.43 8.90
C ALA A 165 19.57 10.67 9.67
N MET A 166 19.48 10.66 11.00
CA MET A 166 19.67 11.82 11.88
C MET A 166 20.90 11.66 12.78
N GLY A 167 22.04 11.28 12.24
CA GLY A 167 23.29 11.07 12.95
C GLY A 167 24.38 10.63 11.99
N ARG A 168 25.66 10.85 12.30
CA ARG A 168 26.78 10.47 11.42
C ARG A 168 26.76 8.97 11.11
N ASN A 169 26.46 8.15 12.13
CA ASN A 169 26.45 6.69 12.06
C ASN A 169 25.03 6.13 12.07
N SER A 170 24.07 6.90 11.52
CA SER A 170 22.69 6.45 11.44
C SER A 170 22.35 5.96 10.04
N TYR A 171 21.51 4.93 9.99
CA TYR A 171 20.90 4.40 8.78
C TYR A 171 19.38 4.32 8.99
N ALA A 172 18.60 4.55 7.95
CA ALA A 172 17.15 4.40 7.99
C ALA A 172 16.64 4.01 6.60
N ALA A 173 15.78 3.00 6.54
CA ALA A 173 15.16 2.51 5.32
C ALA A 173 13.65 2.34 5.50
N VAL A 174 12.90 2.58 4.44
CA VAL A 174 11.52 2.10 4.28
C VAL A 174 11.62 0.87 3.40
N ASP A 175 11.09 -0.22 3.89
CA ASP A 175 11.33 -1.52 3.29
C ASP A 175 12.82 -1.92 3.41
N SER A 176 13.12 -2.94 4.16
CA SER A 176 14.45 -3.53 4.21
C SER A 176 14.43 -4.86 3.46
N ALA A 177 15.59 -5.37 3.08
CA ALA A 177 15.81 -6.58 2.28
C ALA A 177 15.08 -7.86 2.76
N ASP A 178 14.43 -7.81 3.92
CA ASP A 178 13.52 -8.85 4.38
C ASP A 178 12.16 -8.67 3.66
N LEU A 179 11.79 -9.65 2.86
CA LEU A 179 10.55 -9.75 2.04
C LEU A 179 9.21 -9.51 2.79
N HIS A 180 9.25 -9.14 4.05
CA HIS A 180 8.08 -8.92 4.91
C HIS A 180 7.74 -7.43 5.09
N ASN A 181 8.67 -6.51 4.82
CA ASN A 181 8.49 -5.08 5.01
C ASN A 181 7.96 -4.43 3.74
N ARG A 182 6.75 -3.92 3.79
CA ARG A 182 6.06 -3.30 2.65
C ARG A 182 5.27 -2.07 3.11
N VAL A 183 5.10 -1.14 2.20
CA VAL A 183 4.12 -0.08 2.39
C VAL A 183 2.78 -0.55 1.83
N ARG A 184 1.76 -0.56 2.66
CA ARG A 184 0.43 -1.00 2.28
C ARG A 184 -0.59 0.12 2.47
N PHE A 185 -1.39 0.35 1.44
CA PHE A 185 -2.49 1.30 1.45
C PHE A 185 -3.81 0.54 1.37
N LEU A 186 -4.76 0.90 2.23
CA LEU A 186 -6.11 0.32 2.26
C LEU A 186 -7.14 1.43 2.16
N LEU A 187 -7.97 1.37 1.12
CA LEU A 187 -9.13 2.24 0.95
C LEU A 187 -10.30 1.75 1.78
N ARG A 188 -10.94 2.68 2.49
CA ARG A 188 -12.26 2.49 3.07
C ARG A 188 -13.24 3.39 2.35
N PHE A 189 -14.38 2.85 2.00
CA PHE A 189 -15.42 3.55 1.25
C PHE A 189 -16.80 3.26 1.83
N ARG A 190 -17.75 4.09 1.49
CA ARG A 190 -19.14 3.94 1.90
C ARG A 190 -20.08 4.37 0.78
N PRO A 191 -21.32 3.87 0.75
CA PRO A 191 -22.37 4.43 -0.10
C PRO A 191 -22.62 5.90 0.26
N CYS A 192 -23.00 6.69 -0.74
CA CYS A 192 -23.52 8.03 -0.54
C CYS A 192 -24.99 7.94 -0.07
N ARG A 193 -25.34 8.75 0.88
CA ARG A 193 -26.73 8.94 1.34
C ARG A 193 -27.33 10.13 0.64
#